data_ab77db151d771f10d04224c8f1fa730e
#
_entry.id   ab77db151d771f10d04224c8f1fa730e
#
_cell.length_a   1.000
_cell.length_b   1.000
_cell.length_c   1.000
_cell.angle_alpha   90.00
_cell.angle_beta   90.00
_cell.angle_gamma   90.00
#
_symmetry.space_group_name_H-M   'P 1'
#
loop_
_entity.id
_entity.type
_entity.pdbx_description
1 polymer ?
#
loop_
_entity_poly.entity_id
_entity_poly.type
_entity_poly.pdbx_seq_one_letter_code
_entity_poly.pdbx_strand_id
1 'polypeptide(L)'
;FLMTATVASNNNAALADQYWTTGDEICDTKANHDLPIEKIWTDRQFTSRLVNPANRRKMTVIIVGTGLAGGAAAATLGEAGYRVENFCYQDSPRRAHSIAAQGGINAAKNYKNDGDSIYRLFYDTVKGGDYRSRETNVYRLAAVSANIIDQCVAQGVPFAREYGGLL
;
A
#
# COMPACT_ATOMS: atom_id res chain seq x y z
N PHE A 1 -2.78 7.30 6.85
CA PHE A 1 -3.78 7.57 5.79
C PHE A 1 -4.17 6.24 5.16
N LEU A 2 -5.37 5.76 5.47
CA LEU A 2 -5.95 4.59 4.81
C LEU A 2 -6.33 5.00 3.38
N MET A 3 -5.78 4.32 2.38
CA MET A 3 -6.34 4.32 1.06
C MET A 3 -7.58 3.43 1.04
N THR A 4 -8.73 4.03 0.82
CA THR A 4 -9.94 3.29 0.49
C THR A 4 -10.07 3.30 -1.03
N ALA A 5 -9.81 2.17 -1.67
CA ALA A 5 -10.14 2.00 -3.08
C ALA A 5 -11.64 1.66 -3.14
N THR A 6 -12.44 2.58 -3.67
CA THR A 6 -13.87 2.35 -3.90
C THR A 6 -14.06 1.95 -5.34
N VAL A 7 -14.57 0.75 -5.58
CA VAL A 7 -15.02 0.30 -6.90
C VAL A 7 -16.45 0.81 -7.09
N ALA A 8 -16.64 1.78 -7.97
CA ALA A 8 -17.97 2.28 -8.30
C ALA A 8 -18.67 1.32 -9.27
N SER A 9 -19.72 0.65 -8.83
CA SER A 9 -20.69 -0.01 -9.70
C SER A 9 -21.93 0.90 -9.87
N ASN A 10 -22.47 0.94 -11.08
CA ASN A 10 -23.52 1.86 -11.53
C ASN A 10 -24.92 1.57 -10.96
N ASN A 11 -25.11 1.45 -9.66
CA ASN A 11 -26.45 1.40 -9.08
C ASN A 11 -26.55 2.39 -7.91
N ASN A 12 -27.05 3.56 -8.23
CA ASN A 12 -27.26 4.68 -7.33
C ASN A 12 -28.49 4.45 -6.44
N ALA A 13 -28.38 4.78 -5.21
CA ALA A 13 -29.36 5.31 -4.25
C ALA A 13 -29.61 4.54 -2.95
N ALA A 14 -29.24 3.27 -2.82
CA ALA A 14 -29.41 2.52 -1.55
C ALA A 14 -28.07 2.25 -0.81
N LEU A 15 -26.99 2.92 -1.22
CA LEU A 15 -25.63 2.50 -0.91
C LEU A 15 -25.01 3.19 0.31
N ALA A 16 -25.59 4.26 0.83
CA ALA A 16 -24.94 5.04 1.89
C ALA A 16 -24.83 4.28 3.23
N ASP A 17 -25.77 3.41 3.55
CA ASP A 17 -25.76 2.64 4.81
C ASP A 17 -25.06 1.28 4.70
N GLN A 18 -24.75 0.82 3.49
CA GLN A 18 -24.06 -0.46 3.26
C GLN A 18 -22.53 -0.36 3.26
N TYR A 19 -21.95 0.83 3.31
CA TYR A 19 -20.51 1.00 3.18
C TYR A 19 -19.67 0.54 4.38
N TRP A 20 -20.30 0.23 5.51
CA TRP A 20 -19.57 -0.10 6.73
C TRP A 20 -19.55 -1.59 7.05
N THR A 21 -20.54 -2.33 6.56
CA THR A 21 -20.54 -3.79 6.62
C THR A 21 -21.30 -4.32 5.41
N THR A 22 -20.61 -4.94 4.47
CA THR A 22 -21.26 -5.52 3.29
C THR A 22 -22.00 -6.81 3.62
N GLY A 23 -21.82 -7.36 4.82
CA GLY A 23 -22.29 -8.69 5.18
C GLY A 23 -21.63 -9.83 4.39
N ASP A 24 -20.67 -9.50 3.53
CA ASP A 24 -19.86 -10.43 2.75
C ASP A 24 -18.45 -10.42 3.33
N GLU A 25 -18.03 -11.52 3.96
CA GLU A 25 -16.68 -11.68 4.54
C GLU A 25 -15.56 -11.42 3.52
N ILE A 26 -15.86 -11.58 2.23
CA ILE A 26 -14.88 -11.37 1.15
C ILE A 26 -14.66 -9.90 0.86
N CYS A 27 -15.68 -9.08 1.04
CA CYS A 27 -15.61 -7.62 0.86
C CYS A 27 -15.22 -6.89 2.15
N ASP A 28 -15.34 -7.55 3.30
CA ASP A 28 -14.89 -6.97 4.56
C ASP A 28 -13.36 -6.88 4.60
N THR A 29 -12.87 -5.69 4.86
CA THR A 29 -11.43 -5.40 4.91
C THR A 29 -10.78 -5.78 6.24
N LYS A 30 -11.52 -6.41 7.15
CA LYS A 30 -11.00 -6.84 8.45
C LYS A 30 -10.10 -8.05 8.30
N ALA A 31 -8.89 -7.94 8.82
CA ALA A 31 -7.99 -9.07 8.94
C ALA A 31 -8.41 -9.96 10.13
N ASN A 32 -8.12 -11.24 10.05
CA ASN A 32 -8.35 -12.18 11.16
C ASN A 32 -7.33 -11.90 12.28
N HIS A 33 -7.81 -11.38 13.40
CA HIS A 33 -6.97 -11.01 14.54
C HIS A 33 -6.64 -12.20 15.47
N ASP A 34 -7.26 -13.35 15.26
CA ASP A 34 -6.99 -14.56 16.05
C ASP A 34 -5.71 -15.30 15.61
N LEU A 35 -5.15 -14.88 14.48
CA LEU A 35 -3.91 -15.42 13.95
C LEU A 35 -2.68 -14.65 14.45
N PRO A 36 -1.50 -15.32 14.52
CA PRO A 36 -0.23 -14.61 14.71
C PRO A 36 -0.03 -13.52 13.66
N ILE A 37 0.54 -12.39 14.06
CA ILE A 37 0.69 -11.19 13.23
C ILE A 37 1.38 -11.48 11.87
N GLU A 38 2.33 -12.43 11.85
CA GLU A 38 3.05 -12.83 10.64
C GLU A 38 2.16 -13.56 9.63
N LYS A 39 1.07 -14.17 10.08
CA LYS A 39 0.19 -15.00 9.25
C LYS A 39 -1.07 -14.26 8.77
N ILE A 40 -1.46 -13.16 9.40
CA ILE A 40 -2.72 -12.46 9.12
C ILE A 40 -2.85 -12.09 7.64
N TRP A 41 -1.81 -11.47 7.07
CA TRP A 41 -1.82 -11.04 5.66
C TRP A 41 -1.73 -12.20 4.67
N THR A 42 -1.03 -13.27 5.04
CA THR A 42 -0.96 -14.47 4.21
C THR A 42 -2.31 -15.15 4.12
N ASP A 43 -3.01 -15.29 5.25
CA ASP A 43 -4.37 -15.81 5.31
C ASP A 43 -5.32 -14.97 4.44
N ARG A 44 -5.30 -13.65 4.61
CA ARG A 44 -6.12 -12.72 3.81
C ARG A 44 -5.82 -12.83 2.31
N GLN A 45 -4.59 -13.02 1.92
CA GLN A 45 -4.21 -13.19 0.51
C GLN A 45 -4.86 -14.42 -0.11
N PHE A 46 -4.91 -15.53 0.62
CA PHE A 46 -5.53 -16.77 0.14
C PHE A 46 -7.06 -16.71 0.13
N THR A 47 -7.67 -15.97 1.04
CA THR A 47 -9.13 -15.83 1.11
C THR A 47 -9.68 -14.77 0.15
N SER A 48 -8.85 -13.85 -0.37
CA SER A 48 -9.28 -12.78 -1.26
C SER A 48 -9.62 -13.29 -2.66
N ARG A 49 -10.74 -12.81 -3.21
CA ARG A 49 -11.07 -13.04 -4.63
C ARG A 49 -10.23 -12.14 -5.53
N LEU A 50 -9.70 -12.74 -6.58
CA LEU A 50 -8.95 -12.01 -7.59
C LEU A 50 -9.84 -11.60 -8.76
N VAL A 51 -9.63 -10.38 -9.25
CA VAL A 51 -10.28 -9.92 -10.49
C VAL A 51 -9.64 -10.60 -11.69
N ASN A 52 -10.46 -11.20 -12.54
CA ASN A 52 -9.99 -11.77 -13.80
C ASN A 52 -9.27 -10.69 -14.63
N PRO A 53 -8.04 -10.94 -15.11
CA PRO A 53 -7.26 -9.97 -15.88
C PRO A 53 -8.02 -9.38 -17.09
N ALA A 54 -8.86 -10.17 -17.76
CA ALA A 54 -9.68 -9.71 -18.87
C ALA A 54 -10.70 -8.63 -18.49
N ASN A 55 -11.11 -8.59 -17.22
CA ASN A 55 -12.09 -7.63 -16.72
C ASN A 55 -11.46 -6.36 -16.13
N ARG A 56 -10.16 -6.36 -15.85
CA ARG A 56 -9.48 -5.23 -15.19
C ARG A 56 -9.63 -3.92 -15.97
N ARG A 57 -9.55 -3.98 -17.29
CA ARG A 57 -9.74 -2.80 -18.17
C ARG A 57 -11.13 -2.16 -18.10
N LYS A 58 -12.12 -2.90 -17.65
CA LYS A 58 -13.52 -2.43 -17.49
C LYS A 58 -13.74 -1.72 -16.16
N MET A 59 -12.76 -1.83 -15.23
CA MET A 59 -12.86 -1.25 -13.90
C MET A 59 -12.05 0.03 -13.83
N THR A 60 -12.64 1.07 -13.27
CA THR A 60 -11.97 2.33 -12.96
C THR A 60 -11.69 2.36 -11.45
N VAL A 61 -10.45 2.61 -11.10
CA VAL A 61 -10.02 2.79 -9.71
C VAL A 61 -9.75 4.27 -9.47
N ILE A 62 -10.45 4.85 -8.51
CA ILE A 62 -10.26 6.22 -8.09
C ILE A 62 -9.28 6.25 -6.93
N ILE A 63 -8.19 7.01 -7.08
CA ILE A 63 -7.18 7.22 -6.05
C ILE A 63 -7.22 8.68 -5.62
N VAL A 64 -7.36 8.90 -4.32
CA VAL A 64 -7.34 10.25 -3.76
C VAL A 64 -6.02 10.49 -3.05
N GLY A 65 -5.24 11.43 -3.57
CA GLY A 65 -3.91 11.77 -3.10
C GLY A 65 -2.80 11.36 -4.06
N THR A 66 -1.83 12.24 -4.25
CA THR A 66 -0.70 12.09 -5.20
C THR A 66 0.66 12.03 -4.50
N GLY A 67 0.67 11.67 -3.21
CA GLY A 67 1.89 11.37 -2.48
C GLY A 67 2.48 10.01 -2.89
N LEU A 68 3.47 9.53 -2.15
CA LEU A 68 4.11 8.23 -2.42
C LEU A 68 3.10 7.09 -2.46
N ALA A 69 2.16 7.04 -1.53
CA ALA A 69 1.15 5.99 -1.48
C ALA A 69 0.23 6.03 -2.70
N GLY A 70 -0.26 7.22 -3.10
CA GLY A 70 -1.12 7.40 -4.27
C GLY A 70 -0.40 7.11 -5.57
N GLY A 71 0.82 7.59 -5.71
CA GLY A 71 1.66 7.34 -6.88
C GLY A 71 1.98 5.85 -7.05
N ALA A 72 2.38 5.16 -5.98
CA ALA A 72 2.68 3.73 -6.00
C ALA A 72 1.43 2.89 -6.35
N ALA A 73 0.27 3.24 -5.77
CA ALA A 73 -0.98 2.56 -6.10
C ALA A 73 -1.38 2.80 -7.56
N ALA A 74 -1.24 4.04 -8.07
CA ALA A 74 -1.56 4.36 -9.45
C ALA A 74 -0.66 3.60 -10.43
N ALA A 75 0.64 3.56 -10.19
CA ALA A 75 1.60 2.83 -11.01
C ALA A 75 1.27 1.33 -11.03
N THR A 76 1.14 0.72 -9.86
CA THR A 76 0.88 -0.72 -9.73
C THR A 76 -0.45 -1.14 -10.35
N LEU A 77 -1.52 -0.36 -10.13
CA LEU A 77 -2.82 -0.66 -10.70
C LEU A 77 -2.86 -0.42 -12.21
N GLY A 78 -2.16 0.60 -12.70
CA GLY A 78 -2.00 0.85 -14.14
C GLY A 78 -1.25 -0.29 -14.82
N GLU A 79 -0.14 -0.77 -14.26
CA GLU A 79 0.59 -1.95 -14.74
C GLU A 79 -0.28 -3.21 -14.72
N ALA A 80 -1.14 -3.35 -13.71
CA ALA A 80 -2.09 -4.47 -13.62
C ALA A 80 -3.23 -4.39 -14.65
N GLY A 81 -3.35 -3.30 -15.41
CA GLY A 81 -4.32 -3.12 -16.48
C GLY A 81 -5.64 -2.47 -16.08
N TYR A 82 -5.72 -1.86 -14.90
CA TYR A 82 -6.89 -1.06 -14.49
C TYR A 82 -6.85 0.34 -15.12
N ARG A 83 -8.02 0.91 -15.32
CA ARG A 83 -8.13 2.35 -15.56
C ARG A 83 -7.98 3.07 -14.23
N VAL A 84 -7.02 3.97 -14.10
CA VAL A 84 -6.76 4.68 -12.85
C VAL A 84 -7.01 6.17 -13.04
N GLU A 85 -7.80 6.75 -12.13
CA GLU A 85 -8.04 8.18 -12.01
C GLU A 85 -7.50 8.64 -10.68
N ASN A 86 -6.45 9.47 -10.68
CA ASN A 86 -5.77 9.93 -9.49
C ASN A 86 -6.05 11.42 -9.27
N PHE A 87 -6.68 11.74 -8.14
CA PHE A 87 -7.07 13.10 -7.77
C PHE A 87 -6.15 13.67 -6.70
N CYS A 88 -5.77 14.93 -6.84
CA CYS A 88 -5.06 15.66 -5.81
C CYS A 88 -5.85 16.92 -5.39
N TYR A 89 -5.69 17.29 -4.13
CA TYR A 89 -6.26 18.51 -3.59
C TYR A 89 -5.50 19.77 -4.06
N GLN A 90 -4.20 19.62 -4.27
CA GLN A 90 -3.30 20.70 -4.67
C GLN A 90 -3.45 21.02 -6.16
N ASP A 91 -3.02 22.22 -6.54
CA ASP A 91 -2.97 22.68 -7.93
C ASP A 91 -1.96 21.90 -8.81
N SER A 92 -1.12 21.09 -8.20
CA SER A 92 -0.18 20.22 -8.88
C SER A 92 0.00 18.90 -8.12
N PRO A 93 0.06 17.74 -8.81
CA PRO A 93 0.35 16.46 -8.18
C PRO A 93 1.72 16.42 -7.50
N ARG A 94 2.63 17.31 -7.88
CA ARG A 94 3.97 17.41 -7.30
C ARG A 94 4.04 18.17 -5.98
N ARG A 95 2.92 18.68 -5.48
CA ARG A 95 2.86 19.40 -4.19
C ARG A 95 2.42 18.53 -3.02
N ALA A 96 2.43 17.22 -3.17
CA ALA A 96 2.20 16.31 -2.06
C ALA A 96 3.31 16.45 -1.00
N HIS A 97 2.97 16.24 0.26
CA HIS A 97 3.92 16.33 1.39
C HIS A 97 5.15 15.43 1.21
N SER A 98 4.99 14.30 0.55
CA SER A 98 6.09 13.37 0.24
C SER A 98 7.27 14.04 -0.48
N ILE A 99 7.03 15.08 -1.28
CA ILE A 99 8.09 15.82 -1.98
C ILE A 99 8.94 16.67 -1.01
N ALA A 100 8.34 17.15 0.08
CA ALA A 100 9.04 17.91 1.11
C ALA A 100 9.86 17.01 2.06
N ALA A 101 9.65 15.72 2.04
CA ALA A 101 10.30 14.73 2.92
C ALA A 101 11.58 14.16 2.30
N GLN A 102 12.50 14.95 1.91
CA GLN A 102 13.92 14.69 1.58
C GLN A 102 14.28 13.37 0.84
N GLY A 103 13.33 12.55 0.43
CA GLY A 103 13.50 11.37 -0.44
C GLY A 103 14.06 10.11 0.20
N GLY A 104 14.33 10.08 1.50
CA GLY A 104 14.76 8.87 2.21
C GLY A 104 13.60 7.91 2.45
N ILE A 105 13.82 6.62 2.18
CA ILE A 105 12.86 5.54 2.45
C ILE A 105 13.53 4.47 3.30
N ASN A 106 12.90 4.13 4.43
CA ASN A 106 13.37 3.04 5.28
C ASN A 106 12.83 1.71 4.76
N ALA A 107 13.71 0.71 4.67
CA ALA A 107 13.37 -0.66 4.31
C ALA A 107 14.24 -1.64 5.09
N ALA A 108 13.68 -2.79 5.46
CA ALA A 108 14.37 -3.82 6.23
C ALA A 108 15.26 -4.69 5.31
N LYS A 109 16.33 -4.13 4.77
CA LYS A 109 17.21 -4.82 3.81
C LYS A 109 18.41 -5.52 4.42
N ASN A 110 18.91 -5.09 5.54
CA ASN A 110 20.03 -5.72 6.29
C ASN A 110 21.23 -6.16 5.43
N TYR A 111 21.62 -5.37 4.45
CA TYR A 111 22.67 -5.74 3.50
C TYR A 111 24.04 -5.98 4.13
N LYS A 112 24.37 -5.24 5.18
CA LYS A 112 25.66 -5.30 5.86
C LYS A 112 25.63 -6.14 7.13
N ASN A 113 24.53 -6.84 7.37
CA ASN A 113 24.30 -7.61 8.60
C ASN A 113 24.50 -6.76 9.87
N ASP A 114 24.02 -5.53 9.84
CA ASP A 114 24.13 -4.52 10.90
C ASP A 114 23.00 -4.62 11.95
N GLY A 115 22.27 -5.72 11.95
CA GLY A 115 21.16 -5.98 12.88
C GLY A 115 19.82 -5.42 12.44
N ASP A 116 19.69 -4.97 11.20
CA ASP A 116 18.39 -4.56 10.67
C ASP A 116 17.46 -5.76 10.49
N SER A 117 16.19 -5.55 10.73
CA SER A 117 15.19 -6.61 10.63
C SER A 117 13.78 -6.06 10.43
N ILE A 118 12.86 -6.93 9.99
CA ILE A 118 11.44 -6.61 9.89
C ILE A 118 10.88 -6.15 11.23
N TYR A 119 11.23 -6.82 12.32
CA TYR A 119 10.77 -6.46 13.65
C TYR A 119 11.33 -5.12 14.15
N ARG A 120 12.56 -4.81 13.80
CA ARG A 120 13.16 -3.50 14.14
C ARG A 120 12.41 -2.38 13.42
N LEU A 121 12.21 -2.48 12.11
CA LEU A 121 11.46 -1.49 11.35
C LEU A 121 10.01 -1.38 11.83
N PHE A 122 9.37 -2.51 12.15
CA PHE A 122 8.03 -2.55 12.73
C PHE A 122 7.99 -1.80 14.07
N TYR A 123 8.87 -2.15 15.00
CA TYR A 123 8.92 -1.53 16.33
C TYR A 123 9.17 -0.03 16.24
N ASP A 124 10.15 0.39 15.46
CA ASP A 124 10.52 1.79 15.32
C ASP A 124 9.37 2.61 14.69
N THR A 125 8.65 2.03 13.75
CA THR A 125 7.49 2.67 13.11
C THR A 125 6.31 2.80 14.08
N VAL A 126 6.00 1.77 14.85
CA VAL A 126 4.92 1.81 15.86
C VAL A 126 5.26 2.79 16.97
N LYS A 127 6.50 2.76 17.46
CA LYS A 127 7.00 3.68 18.48
C LYS A 127 7.00 5.13 17.98
N GLY A 128 7.49 5.38 16.79
CA GLY A 128 7.49 6.71 16.17
C GLY A 128 6.09 7.26 15.91
N GLY A 129 5.10 6.39 15.72
CA GLY A 129 3.69 6.72 15.63
C GLY A 129 2.97 6.84 16.98
N ASP A 130 3.71 6.91 18.07
CA ASP A 130 3.17 7.05 19.44
C ASP A 130 2.19 5.92 19.83
N TYR A 131 2.48 4.69 19.33
CA TYR A 131 1.68 3.47 19.53
C TYR A 131 0.21 3.58 19.09
N ARG A 132 -0.09 4.48 18.14
CA ARG A 132 -1.45 4.68 17.60
C ARG A 132 -1.70 3.97 16.29
N SER A 133 -0.69 3.37 15.72
CA SER A 133 -0.78 2.66 14.44
C SER A 133 -1.48 1.31 14.60
N ARG A 134 -2.11 0.84 13.52
CA ARG A 134 -2.56 -0.56 13.44
C ARG A 134 -1.34 -1.46 13.22
N GLU A 135 -0.99 -2.23 14.21
CA GLU A 135 0.23 -3.06 14.23
C GLU A 135 0.29 -4.02 13.03
N THR A 136 -0.82 -4.67 12.70
CA THR A 136 -0.89 -5.59 11.54
C THR A 136 -0.49 -4.91 10.24
N ASN A 137 -0.96 -3.67 10.02
CA ASN A 137 -0.62 -2.92 8.81
C ASN A 137 0.85 -2.52 8.79
N VAL A 138 1.38 -2.09 9.93
CA VAL A 138 2.80 -1.70 10.06
C VAL A 138 3.70 -2.92 9.90
N TYR A 139 3.34 -4.05 10.49
CA TYR A 139 4.09 -5.29 10.30
C TYR A 139 4.13 -5.71 8.83
N ARG A 140 2.98 -5.67 8.15
CA ARG A 140 2.93 -5.96 6.71
C ARG A 140 3.81 -5.02 5.90
N LEU A 141 3.77 -3.71 6.20
CA LEU A 141 4.64 -2.73 5.56
C LEU A 141 6.12 -3.09 5.74
N ALA A 142 6.53 -3.39 6.97
CA ALA A 142 7.90 -3.79 7.28
C ALA A 142 8.30 -5.08 6.54
N ALA A 143 7.40 -6.08 6.52
CA ALA A 143 7.64 -7.37 5.87
C ALA A 143 7.85 -7.26 4.35
N VAL A 144 7.18 -6.32 3.68
CA VAL A 144 7.28 -6.13 2.22
C VAL A 144 8.19 -4.98 1.82
N SER A 145 8.79 -4.26 2.77
CA SER A 145 9.52 -3.02 2.51
C SER A 145 10.65 -3.18 1.49
N ALA A 146 11.43 -4.26 1.57
CA ALA A 146 12.48 -4.54 0.61
C ALA A 146 11.93 -4.76 -0.82
N ASN A 147 10.85 -5.52 -0.94
CA ASN A 147 10.19 -5.79 -2.24
C ASN A 147 9.61 -4.51 -2.84
N ILE A 148 9.09 -3.59 -2.00
CA ILE A 148 8.58 -2.29 -2.46
C ILE A 148 9.69 -1.46 -3.08
N ILE A 149 10.88 -1.43 -2.48
CA ILE A 149 12.02 -0.72 -3.05
C ILE A 149 12.42 -1.33 -4.39
N ASP A 150 12.50 -2.66 -4.47
CA ASP A 150 12.84 -3.35 -5.72
C ASP A 150 11.80 -3.09 -6.82
N GLN A 151 10.51 -3.05 -6.46
CA GLN A 151 9.43 -2.67 -7.38
C GLN A 151 9.57 -1.21 -7.86
N CYS A 152 9.86 -0.28 -6.96
CA CYS A 152 10.10 1.12 -7.33
C CYS A 152 11.26 1.26 -8.32
N VAL A 153 12.34 0.51 -8.11
CA VAL A 153 13.48 0.47 -9.05
C VAL A 153 13.05 -0.06 -10.42
N ALA A 154 12.29 -1.15 -10.45
CA ALA A 154 11.76 -1.73 -11.68
C ALA A 154 10.83 -0.75 -12.43
N GLN A 155 10.11 0.09 -11.70
CA GLN A 155 9.26 1.16 -12.24
C GLN A 155 10.04 2.42 -12.66
N GLY A 156 11.36 2.42 -12.52
CA GLY A 156 12.23 3.50 -12.98
C GLY A 156 12.53 4.61 -11.97
N VAL A 157 12.29 4.40 -10.68
CA VAL A 157 12.67 5.36 -9.64
C VAL A 157 14.20 5.38 -9.50
N PRO A 158 14.87 6.53 -9.71
CA PRO A 158 16.32 6.62 -9.73
C PRO A 158 16.90 6.78 -8.31
N PHE A 159 16.91 5.72 -7.53
CA PHE A 159 17.58 5.75 -6.22
C PHE A 159 19.09 5.85 -6.35
N ALA A 160 19.71 6.60 -5.43
CA ALA A 160 21.15 6.59 -5.27
C ALA A 160 21.61 5.20 -4.80
N ARG A 161 22.74 4.75 -5.35
CA ARG A 161 23.34 3.45 -5.00
C ARG A 161 24.69 3.66 -4.35
N GLU A 162 25.04 2.76 -3.42
CA GLU A 162 26.41 2.68 -2.91
C GLU A 162 27.39 2.29 -4.02
N TYR A 163 28.69 2.45 -3.72
CA TYR A 163 29.80 2.09 -4.61
C TYR A 163 29.76 0.63 -5.06
N GLY A 164 29.21 -0.27 -4.23
CA GLY A 164 29.01 -1.68 -4.53
C GLY A 164 27.69 -1.99 -5.28
N GLY A 165 26.92 -0.98 -5.65
CA GLY A 165 25.65 -1.14 -6.36
C GLY A 165 24.43 -1.45 -5.47
N LEU A 166 24.59 -1.49 -4.16
CA LEU A 166 23.50 -1.67 -3.20
C LEU A 166 22.63 -0.40 -3.09
N LEU A 167 21.35 -0.60 -2.86
CA LEU A 167 20.36 0.46 -2.66
C LEU A 167 20.27 0.90 -1.22
#